data_3af263a5f1cf13cf8210785388ac7b12
#
_entry.id   3af263a5f1cf13cf8210785388ac7b12
#
_cell.length_a   1.000
_cell.length_b   1.000
_cell.length_c   1.000
_cell.angle_alpha   90.00
_cell.angle_beta   90.00
_cell.angle_gamma   90.00
#
_symmetry.space_group_name_H-M   'P 1'
#
loop_
_entity.id
_entity.type
_entity.pdbx_description
1 polymer ?
#
loop_
_entity_poly.entity_id
_entity_poly.type
_entity_poly.pdbx_seq_one_letter_code
_entity_poly.pdbx_strand_id
1 'polypeptide(L)'
;YCFQKGYNLPFMPVIDGYLLEKGYNKVVEDGETPDIPYMIGSCGNDMGVTPEMIERGGRSQLYYGCINWSLKNAELGRSPAYVYYFDRKLLGDNSGAFHSSELWYVFKTLDRSWRPKSPADYELAERINSYWANFVKTGNPNGPELPYWKPCSWDSHHVQLLDVEK
;
A
#
# COMPACT_ATOMS: atom_id res chain seq x y z
N TYR A 1 -20.02 10.70 -5.26
CA TYR A 1 -20.92 11.81 -4.94
C TYR A 1 -20.53 12.53 -3.65
N CYS A 2 -20.31 11.81 -2.54
CA CYS A 2 -19.86 12.40 -1.27
C CYS A 2 -18.50 13.07 -1.36
N PHE A 3 -17.54 12.44 -2.03
CA PHE A 3 -16.21 13.02 -2.25
C PHE A 3 -16.24 14.30 -3.09
N GLN A 4 -17.07 14.34 -4.14
CA GLN A 4 -17.20 15.53 -5.00
C GLN A 4 -17.79 16.74 -4.29
N LYS A 5 -18.53 16.53 -3.19
CA LYS A 5 -19.16 17.61 -2.41
C LYS A 5 -18.41 17.96 -1.12
N GLY A 6 -17.22 17.37 -0.88
CA GLY A 6 -16.42 17.63 0.31
C GLY A 6 -17.04 17.15 1.63
N TYR A 7 -18.00 16.23 1.56
CA TYR A 7 -18.55 15.58 2.75
C TYR A 7 -17.59 14.51 3.28
N ASN A 8 -17.49 14.40 4.59
CA ASN A 8 -16.84 13.24 5.22
C ASN A 8 -17.58 11.97 4.83
N LEU A 9 -16.86 10.85 4.74
CA LEU A 9 -17.48 9.54 4.50
C LEU A 9 -18.53 9.27 5.60
N PRO A 10 -19.80 9.00 5.24
CA PRO A 10 -20.87 8.90 6.23
C PRO A 10 -20.77 7.65 7.14
N PHE A 11 -19.90 6.69 6.79
CA PHE A 11 -19.72 5.42 7.50
C PHE A 11 -18.27 5.21 7.92
N MET A 12 -17.69 6.17 8.63
CA MET A 12 -16.37 6.01 9.22
C MET A 12 -16.48 5.24 10.54
N PRO A 13 -15.46 4.42 10.88
CA PRO A 13 -15.35 3.84 12.21
C PRO A 13 -15.44 4.93 13.30
N VAL A 14 -16.22 4.70 14.34
CA VAL A 14 -16.43 5.64 15.44
C VAL A 14 -15.62 5.15 16.65
N ILE A 15 -14.88 6.07 17.27
CA ILE A 15 -14.24 5.81 18.56
C ILE A 15 -15.35 5.90 19.61
N ASP A 16 -15.86 4.75 20.04
CA ASP A 16 -17.01 4.63 20.93
C ASP A 16 -16.62 4.29 22.39
N GLY A 17 -15.31 4.06 22.64
CA GLY A 17 -14.77 3.67 23.93
C GLY A 17 -15.09 2.22 24.34
N TYR A 18 -15.69 1.44 23.44
CA TYR A 18 -16.04 0.03 23.67
C TYR A 18 -15.37 -0.91 22.65
N LEU A 19 -15.66 -0.76 21.36
CA LEU A 19 -15.03 -1.53 20.28
C LEU A 19 -13.75 -0.85 19.80
N LEU A 20 -13.78 0.46 19.63
CA LEU A 20 -12.62 1.29 19.30
C LEU A 20 -12.39 2.28 20.44
N GLU A 21 -11.45 1.96 21.32
CA GLU A 21 -11.10 2.81 22.45
C GLU A 21 -10.29 4.03 22.03
N LYS A 22 -9.51 3.90 20.96
CA LYS A 22 -8.57 4.92 20.47
C LYS A 22 -8.59 5.04 18.96
N GLY A 23 -8.21 6.22 18.47
CA GLY A 23 -7.95 6.42 17.04
C GLY A 23 -6.70 5.67 16.57
N TYR A 24 -6.65 5.36 15.28
CA TYR A 24 -5.57 4.60 14.63
C TYR A 24 -4.16 5.11 14.99
N ASN A 25 -3.90 6.42 14.84
CA ASN A 25 -2.57 6.97 15.13
C ASN A 25 -2.15 6.70 16.58
N LYS A 26 -3.08 6.84 17.53
CA LYS A 26 -2.80 6.61 18.95
C LYS A 26 -2.50 5.14 19.25
N VAL A 27 -3.20 4.20 18.61
CA VAL A 27 -2.92 2.75 18.71
C VAL A 27 -1.51 2.43 18.21
N VAL A 28 -1.09 3.06 17.10
CA VAL A 28 0.25 2.87 16.55
C VAL A 28 1.32 3.49 17.47
N GLU A 29 1.12 4.72 17.91
CA GLU A 29 2.04 5.42 18.82
C GLU A 29 2.25 4.65 20.13
N ASP A 30 1.16 4.14 20.71
CA ASP A 30 1.18 3.35 21.95
C ASP A 30 1.76 1.94 21.75
N GLY A 31 1.96 1.51 20.50
CA GLY A 31 2.44 0.19 20.17
C GLY A 31 1.45 -0.93 20.47
N GLU A 32 0.16 -0.66 20.40
CA GLU A 32 -0.92 -1.62 20.71
C GLU A 32 -1.37 -2.45 19.49
N THR A 33 -0.66 -2.35 18.37
CA THR A 33 -0.92 -3.19 17.20
C THR A 33 -0.57 -4.65 17.48
N PRO A 34 -1.26 -5.65 16.91
CA PRO A 34 -0.89 -7.05 17.04
C PRO A 34 0.53 -7.34 16.54
N ASP A 35 1.23 -8.27 17.19
CA ASP A 35 2.54 -8.75 16.74
C ASP A 35 2.37 -9.85 15.69
N ILE A 36 2.15 -9.43 14.47
CA ILE A 36 2.04 -10.30 13.29
C ILE A 36 2.83 -9.67 12.14
N PRO A 37 3.23 -10.43 11.10
CA PRO A 37 3.78 -9.86 9.88
C PRO A 37 2.76 -8.97 9.17
N TYR A 38 3.21 -7.83 8.64
CA TYR A 38 2.38 -6.92 7.85
C TYR A 38 2.93 -6.76 6.43
N MET A 39 2.03 -6.70 5.46
CA MET A 39 2.31 -6.20 4.12
C MET A 39 1.30 -5.09 3.81
N ILE A 40 1.76 -3.85 3.81
CA ILE A 40 0.94 -2.64 3.75
C ILE A 40 1.53 -1.65 2.76
N GLY A 41 0.69 -0.78 2.21
CA GLY A 41 1.21 0.21 1.25
C GLY A 41 0.14 1.14 0.72
N SER A 42 0.49 1.86 -0.34
CA SER A 42 -0.36 2.87 -0.97
C SER A 42 -0.11 2.96 -2.46
N CYS A 43 -1.00 3.65 -3.16
CA CYS A 43 -0.87 3.98 -4.57
C CYS A 43 -0.29 5.39 -4.78
N GLY A 44 0.26 5.66 -5.96
CA GLY A 44 0.86 6.94 -6.32
C GLY A 44 -0.14 8.10 -6.33
N ASN A 45 -1.29 7.87 -6.91
CA ASN A 45 -2.41 8.82 -6.96
C ASN A 45 -3.51 8.43 -5.98
N ASP A 46 -3.13 8.12 -4.74
CA ASP A 46 -4.05 7.67 -3.70
C ASP A 46 -4.98 8.80 -3.22
N MET A 47 -5.96 8.44 -2.39
CA MET A 47 -6.92 9.41 -1.83
C MET A 47 -6.18 10.55 -1.11
N GLY A 48 -6.62 11.79 -1.39
CA GLY A 48 -6.05 13.00 -0.80
C GLY A 48 -4.74 13.49 -1.44
N VAL A 49 -4.25 12.83 -2.48
CA VAL A 49 -3.09 13.31 -3.27
C VAL A 49 -3.59 14.21 -4.39
N THR A 50 -3.02 15.42 -4.49
CA THR A 50 -3.30 16.35 -5.59
C THR A 50 -2.20 16.34 -6.65
N PRO A 51 -2.48 16.79 -7.90
CA PRO A 51 -1.44 16.91 -8.92
C PRO A 51 -0.24 17.74 -8.45
N GLU A 52 -0.48 18.86 -7.76
CA GLU A 52 0.57 19.74 -7.24
C GLU A 52 1.44 19.06 -6.17
N MET A 53 0.85 18.17 -5.37
CA MET A 53 1.62 17.34 -4.41
C MET A 53 2.54 16.39 -5.16
N ILE A 54 2.06 15.74 -6.22
CA ILE A 54 2.85 14.79 -7.03
C ILE A 54 4.02 15.53 -7.69
N GLU A 55 3.77 16.67 -8.30
CA GLU A 55 4.80 17.50 -8.96
C GLU A 55 5.93 17.90 -8.00
N ARG A 56 5.61 18.10 -6.72
CA ARG A 56 6.59 18.42 -5.66
C ARG A 56 7.19 17.18 -5.00
N GLY A 57 6.92 15.97 -5.51
CA GLY A 57 7.38 14.71 -4.93
C GLY A 57 6.68 14.30 -3.64
N GLY A 58 5.53 14.91 -3.33
CA GLY A 58 4.71 14.56 -2.17
C GLY A 58 4.03 13.20 -2.35
N ARG A 59 3.62 12.62 -1.22
CA ARG A 59 2.92 11.33 -1.12
C ARG A 59 1.67 11.48 -0.26
N SER A 60 0.79 10.48 -0.30
CA SER A 60 -0.42 10.44 0.52
C SER A 60 -0.10 10.32 2.02
N GLN A 61 -1.03 10.72 2.88
CA GLN A 61 -0.92 10.47 4.31
C GLN A 61 -0.86 8.97 4.62
N LEU A 62 -1.51 8.14 3.79
CA LEU A 62 -1.45 6.68 3.90
C LEU A 62 -0.03 6.16 3.69
N TYR A 63 0.72 6.69 2.71
CA TYR A 63 2.11 6.34 2.48
C TYR A 63 2.97 6.52 3.74
N TYR A 64 2.90 7.70 4.35
CA TYR A 64 3.64 7.98 5.59
C TYR A 64 3.12 7.16 6.77
N GLY A 65 1.81 6.92 6.85
CA GLY A 65 1.21 6.07 7.86
C GLY A 65 1.72 4.63 7.81
N CYS A 66 1.87 4.05 6.61
CA CYS A 66 2.44 2.70 6.43
C CYS A 66 3.89 2.61 6.90
N ILE A 67 4.71 3.63 6.59
CA ILE A 67 6.09 3.70 7.05
C ILE A 67 6.15 3.81 8.58
N ASN A 68 5.40 4.77 9.17
CA ASN A 68 5.39 4.98 10.62
C ASN A 68 4.95 3.73 11.38
N TRP A 69 3.93 3.03 10.89
CA TRP A 69 3.51 1.74 11.43
C TRP A 69 4.66 0.73 11.44
N SER A 70 5.34 0.60 10.31
CA SER A 70 6.42 -0.37 10.15
C SER A 70 7.62 -0.06 11.03
N LEU A 71 8.00 1.23 11.12
CA LEU A 71 9.08 1.69 11.99
C LEU A 71 8.75 1.46 13.46
N LYS A 72 7.50 1.69 13.88
CA LYS A 72 7.07 1.42 15.25
C LYS A 72 7.13 -0.07 15.59
N ASN A 73 6.70 -0.95 14.70
CA ASN A 73 6.84 -2.39 14.88
C ASN A 73 8.31 -2.81 14.99
N ALA A 74 9.19 -2.25 14.15
CA ALA A 74 10.63 -2.52 14.21
C ALA A 74 11.26 -2.01 15.53
N GLU A 75 10.87 -0.82 16.02
CA GLU A 75 11.28 -0.27 17.31
C GLU A 75 10.93 -1.20 18.46
N LEU A 76 9.76 -1.82 18.40
CA LEU A 76 9.27 -2.75 19.42
C LEU A 76 9.82 -4.19 19.26
N GLY A 77 10.71 -4.44 18.30
CA GLY A 77 11.27 -5.76 18.02
C GLY A 77 10.26 -6.80 17.57
N ARG A 78 9.18 -6.36 16.92
CA ARG A 78 8.07 -7.21 16.44
C ARG A 78 8.31 -7.82 15.08
N SER A 79 7.35 -8.65 14.67
CA SER A 79 7.30 -9.26 13.35
C SER A 79 7.49 -8.25 12.22
N PRO A 80 8.16 -8.63 11.11
CA PRO A 80 8.52 -7.68 10.07
C PRO A 80 7.30 -7.09 9.37
N ALA A 81 7.42 -5.82 8.96
CA ALA A 81 6.46 -5.14 8.11
C ALA A 81 7.09 -4.83 6.74
N TYR A 82 6.41 -5.19 5.67
CA TYR A 82 6.80 -4.97 4.29
C TYR A 82 5.94 -3.85 3.70
N VAL A 83 6.59 -2.76 3.28
CA VAL A 83 5.88 -1.59 2.74
C VAL A 83 6.00 -1.55 1.24
N TYR A 84 4.89 -1.34 0.52
CA TYR A 84 4.89 -1.11 -0.92
C TYR A 84 4.38 0.28 -1.31
N TYR A 85 4.79 0.68 -2.50
CA TYR A 85 4.28 1.84 -3.21
C TYR A 85 4.00 1.44 -4.65
N PHE A 86 2.72 1.40 -5.01
CA PHE A 86 2.29 1.10 -6.37
C PHE A 86 2.21 2.39 -7.18
N ASP A 87 3.10 2.53 -8.18
CA ASP A 87 3.20 3.74 -9.00
C ASP A 87 3.01 3.47 -10.50
N ARG A 88 2.49 2.31 -10.86
CA ARG A 88 2.13 2.02 -12.25
C ARG A 88 1.01 2.94 -12.71
N LYS A 89 1.36 3.92 -13.54
CA LYS A 89 0.39 4.82 -14.16
C LYS A 89 -0.41 4.07 -15.22
N LEU A 90 -1.68 3.83 -14.92
CA LEU A 90 -2.55 3.05 -15.78
C LEU A 90 -2.83 3.79 -17.09
N LEU A 91 -2.84 3.05 -18.19
CA LEU A 91 -3.17 3.58 -19.52
C LEU A 91 -4.68 3.81 -19.69
N GLY A 92 -5.06 4.67 -20.63
CA GLY A 92 -6.46 4.91 -21.02
C GLY A 92 -7.02 6.25 -20.54
N ASP A 93 -6.51 6.80 -19.47
CA ASP A 93 -6.82 8.17 -18.99
C ASP A 93 -5.68 8.70 -18.12
N ASN A 94 -5.88 9.87 -17.50
CA ASN A 94 -4.88 10.53 -16.65
C ASN A 94 -5.07 10.23 -15.14
N SER A 95 -5.75 9.15 -14.78
CA SER A 95 -5.99 8.80 -13.37
C SER A 95 -4.73 8.32 -12.63
N GLY A 96 -3.67 7.99 -13.37
CA GLY A 96 -2.41 7.52 -12.79
C GLY A 96 -2.55 6.18 -12.05
N ALA A 97 -1.81 6.02 -10.96
CA ALA A 97 -1.89 4.88 -10.04
C ALA A 97 -2.89 5.21 -8.94
N PHE A 98 -4.18 5.24 -9.24
CA PHE A 98 -5.24 5.64 -8.30
C PHE A 98 -5.51 4.59 -7.23
N HIS A 99 -6.22 4.99 -6.17
CA HIS A 99 -6.56 4.13 -5.04
C HIS A 99 -7.17 2.78 -5.47
N SER A 100 -6.62 1.68 -4.95
CA SER A 100 -7.02 0.29 -5.25
C SER A 100 -6.70 -0.19 -6.69
N SER A 101 -5.95 0.57 -7.48
CA SER A 101 -5.59 0.16 -8.85
C SER A 101 -4.60 -1.01 -8.89
N GLU A 102 -3.85 -1.27 -7.82
CA GLU A 102 -2.97 -2.43 -7.68
C GLU A 102 -3.74 -3.76 -7.58
N LEU A 103 -5.02 -3.73 -7.21
CA LEU A 103 -5.81 -4.95 -7.02
C LEU A 103 -5.95 -5.78 -8.28
N TRP A 104 -6.00 -5.16 -9.47
CA TRP A 104 -6.01 -5.91 -10.73
C TRP A 104 -4.72 -6.72 -10.94
N TYR A 105 -3.59 -6.23 -10.45
CA TYR A 105 -2.30 -6.90 -10.49
C TYR A 105 -2.23 -7.98 -9.41
N VAL A 106 -2.63 -7.67 -8.17
CA VAL A 106 -2.67 -8.62 -7.05
C VAL A 106 -3.49 -9.87 -7.41
N PHE A 107 -4.67 -9.68 -7.99
CA PHE A 107 -5.58 -10.78 -8.32
C PHE A 107 -5.46 -11.29 -9.76
N LYS A 108 -4.51 -10.76 -10.56
CA LYS A 108 -4.31 -11.12 -11.97
C LYS A 108 -5.60 -10.99 -12.78
N THR A 109 -6.35 -9.93 -12.55
CA THR A 109 -7.64 -9.66 -13.20
C THR A 109 -7.57 -8.48 -14.17
N LEU A 110 -6.40 -8.24 -14.76
CA LEU A 110 -6.14 -7.12 -15.69
C LEU A 110 -7.16 -7.07 -16.84
N ASP A 111 -7.54 -8.23 -17.38
CA ASP A 111 -8.48 -8.33 -18.53
C ASP A 111 -9.91 -7.94 -18.16
N ARG A 112 -10.24 -7.81 -16.88
CA ARG A 112 -11.55 -7.32 -16.43
C ARG A 112 -11.65 -5.79 -16.43
N SER A 113 -10.53 -5.10 -16.62
CA SER A 113 -10.48 -3.64 -16.75
C SER A 113 -10.56 -3.25 -18.22
N TRP A 114 -11.34 -2.21 -18.53
CA TRP A 114 -11.44 -1.63 -19.87
C TRP A 114 -10.13 -0.99 -20.36
N ARG A 115 -9.20 -0.70 -19.44
CA ARG A 115 -7.96 0.00 -19.73
C ARG A 115 -7.03 -0.83 -20.60
N PRO A 116 -6.31 -0.19 -21.56
CA PRO A 116 -5.24 -0.88 -22.29
C PRO A 116 -4.19 -1.44 -21.35
N LYS A 117 -3.59 -2.56 -21.72
CA LYS A 117 -2.49 -3.21 -21.00
C LYS A 117 -1.34 -3.47 -21.97
N SER A 118 -0.14 -3.32 -21.49
CA SER A 118 1.09 -3.71 -22.17
C SER A 118 1.56 -5.09 -21.69
N PRO A 119 2.45 -5.80 -22.42
CA PRO A 119 3.06 -7.03 -21.91
C PRO A 119 3.71 -6.84 -20.53
N ALA A 120 4.35 -5.70 -20.28
CA ALA A 120 4.96 -5.38 -18.99
C ALA A 120 3.96 -5.30 -17.84
N ASP A 121 2.69 -4.98 -18.10
CA ASP A 121 1.63 -5.01 -17.07
C ASP A 121 1.37 -6.45 -16.60
N TYR A 122 1.38 -7.41 -17.51
CA TYR A 122 1.19 -8.83 -17.17
C TYR A 122 2.39 -9.38 -16.40
N GLU A 123 3.62 -9.02 -16.78
CA GLU A 123 4.84 -9.38 -16.03
C GLU A 123 4.83 -8.79 -14.62
N LEU A 124 4.41 -7.52 -14.50
CA LEU A 124 4.24 -6.87 -13.19
C LEU A 124 3.18 -7.58 -12.36
N ALA A 125 2.05 -7.99 -12.97
CA ALA A 125 1.00 -8.71 -12.26
C ALA A 125 1.46 -10.09 -11.78
N GLU A 126 2.25 -10.83 -12.56
CA GLU A 126 2.86 -12.09 -12.10
C GLU A 126 3.76 -11.86 -10.88
N ARG A 127 4.62 -10.85 -10.91
CA ARG A 127 5.52 -10.51 -9.82
C ARG A 127 4.76 -10.09 -8.56
N ILE A 128 3.78 -9.20 -8.68
CA ILE A 128 2.96 -8.72 -7.56
C ILE A 128 2.16 -9.89 -6.95
N ASN A 129 1.46 -10.66 -7.77
CA ASN A 129 0.70 -11.82 -7.30
C ASN A 129 1.59 -12.82 -6.56
N SER A 130 2.81 -13.06 -7.03
CA SER A 130 3.78 -13.94 -6.38
C SER A 130 4.19 -13.43 -5.00
N TYR A 131 4.46 -12.12 -4.84
CA TYR A 131 4.73 -11.52 -3.52
C TYR A 131 3.55 -11.72 -2.56
N TRP A 132 2.33 -11.43 -3.00
CA TRP A 132 1.13 -11.60 -2.19
C TRP A 132 0.88 -13.06 -1.81
N ALA A 133 1.02 -13.98 -2.78
CA ALA A 133 0.85 -15.42 -2.54
C ALA A 133 1.86 -15.97 -1.54
N ASN A 134 3.13 -15.54 -1.63
CA ASN A 134 4.16 -15.94 -0.67
C ASN A 134 3.85 -15.39 0.72
N PHE A 135 3.51 -14.10 0.80
CA PHE A 135 3.18 -13.45 2.07
C PHE A 135 1.98 -14.12 2.76
N VAL A 136 0.90 -14.41 2.04
CA VAL A 136 -0.28 -15.09 2.59
C VAL A 136 0.07 -16.47 3.16
N LYS A 137 1.01 -17.18 2.51
CA LYS A 137 1.43 -18.52 2.94
C LYS A 137 2.40 -18.51 4.13
N THR A 138 3.26 -17.52 4.21
CA THR A 138 4.46 -17.58 5.09
C THR A 138 4.68 -16.36 5.96
N GLY A 139 3.95 -15.26 5.76
CA GLY A 139 4.24 -13.95 6.37
C GLY A 139 5.45 -13.23 5.75
N ASN A 140 6.02 -13.76 4.65
CA ASN A 140 7.18 -13.22 3.96
C ASN A 140 6.89 -13.16 2.45
N PRO A 141 6.99 -11.97 1.79
CA PRO A 141 6.71 -11.86 0.36
C PRO A 141 7.79 -12.48 -0.52
N ASN A 142 8.99 -12.69 -0.01
CA ASN A 142 10.13 -13.15 -0.79
C ASN A 142 9.99 -14.60 -1.26
N GLY A 143 10.59 -14.90 -2.41
CA GLY A 143 10.62 -16.23 -3.00
C GLY A 143 11.62 -16.32 -4.15
N PRO A 144 11.83 -17.52 -4.72
CA PRO A 144 12.70 -17.71 -5.87
C PRO A 144 12.30 -16.78 -7.02
N GLU A 145 13.29 -16.28 -7.74
CA GLU A 145 13.12 -15.45 -8.94
C GLU A 145 12.45 -14.08 -8.73
N LEU A 146 12.13 -13.71 -7.46
CA LEU A 146 11.64 -12.39 -7.12
C LEU A 146 12.78 -11.50 -6.63
N PRO A 147 12.80 -10.19 -7.02
CA PRO A 147 13.67 -9.22 -6.38
C PRO A 147 13.45 -9.22 -4.87
N TYR A 148 14.54 -9.16 -4.10
CA TYR A 148 14.43 -9.24 -2.65
C TYR A 148 13.77 -8.00 -2.05
N TRP A 149 12.63 -8.20 -1.43
CA TRP A 149 11.87 -7.18 -0.71
C TRP A 149 12.29 -7.15 0.76
N LYS A 150 13.03 -6.11 1.17
CA LYS A 150 13.46 -5.92 2.56
C LYS A 150 12.30 -5.47 3.43
N PRO A 151 12.23 -5.90 4.70
CA PRO A 151 11.32 -5.26 5.67
C PRO A 151 11.66 -3.77 5.83
N CYS A 152 10.65 -2.96 6.09
CA CYS A 152 10.82 -1.57 6.46
C CYS A 152 11.24 -1.49 7.94
N SER A 153 12.41 -0.91 8.19
CA SER A 153 12.99 -0.75 9.53
C SER A 153 13.79 0.54 9.60
N TRP A 154 14.26 0.91 10.79
CA TRP A 154 15.11 2.08 11.00
C TRP A 154 16.41 2.02 10.20
N ASP A 155 16.94 0.84 9.97
CA ASP A 155 18.19 0.64 9.22
C ASP A 155 17.99 0.69 7.69
N SER A 156 16.81 0.39 7.20
CA SER A 156 16.57 0.28 5.75
C SER A 156 15.57 1.28 5.19
N HIS A 157 14.56 1.70 5.95
CA HIS A 157 13.44 2.54 5.46
C HIS A 157 12.91 2.09 4.10
N HIS A 158 12.94 0.76 3.86
CA HIS A 158 12.67 0.20 2.53
C HIS A 158 11.19 0.27 2.20
N VAL A 159 10.89 0.81 1.03
CA VAL A 159 9.57 0.77 0.38
C VAL A 159 9.74 0.12 -0.97
N GLN A 160 9.06 -1.00 -1.21
CA GLN A 160 9.10 -1.70 -2.49
C GLN A 160 8.29 -0.93 -3.53
N LEU A 161 8.98 -0.41 -4.54
CA LEU A 161 8.31 0.19 -5.68
C LEU A 161 7.74 -0.92 -6.58
N LEU A 162 6.46 -0.80 -6.89
CA LEU A 162 5.73 -1.69 -7.79
C LEU A 162 5.35 -0.93 -9.06
N ASP A 163 6.21 -1.04 -10.07
CA ASP A 163 6.05 -0.41 -11.38
C ASP A 163 6.67 -1.30 -12.47
N VAL A 164 6.37 -1.01 -13.74
CA VAL A 164 6.87 -1.72 -14.92
C VAL A 164 8.32 -1.36 -15.27
N GLU A 165 8.81 -0.19 -14.89
CA GLU A 165 10.11 0.35 -15.30
C GLU A 165 11.29 -0.04 -14.39
N LYS A 166 11.14 -1.08 -13.55
CA LYS A 166 12.25 -1.52 -12.67
C LYS A 166 12.29 -3.01 -12.44
#